data_5115ba5abcbdc022b4729b056ce417d2
#
_entry.id   5115ba5abcbdc022b4729b056ce417d2
#
_cell.length_a   1.000
_cell.length_b   1.000
_cell.length_c   1.000
_cell.angle_alpha   90.00
_cell.angle_beta   90.00
_cell.angle_gamma   90.00
#
_symmetry.space_group_name_H-M   'P 1'
#
loop_
_entity.id
_entity.type
_entity.pdbx_description
1 polymer ?
#
loop_
_entity_poly.entity_id
_entity_poly.type
_entity_poly.pdbx_seq_one_letter_code
_entity_poly.pdbx_strand_id
1 'polypeptide(L)'
;MTNSELLARECIRHTMASYTMAGDRLQTEDFIAVFTEDAILETEGVPERDAFRHAGRPAIHNWINRWREQPEADGKPVHQASFVRHHLSTSLIELVDEQTAKARTYWTAYTDIGPDHCGCYLDLFRKTGNRWLIAHRRIRLDWRSPDSTMFTAIARTR
;
A
#
# COMPACT_ATOMS: atom_id res chain seq x y z
N MET A 1 -23.71 -16.47 -5.10
CA MET A 1 -23.24 -15.11 -4.80
C MET A 1 -24.43 -14.18 -4.80
N THR A 2 -24.70 -13.50 -3.68
CA THR A 2 -25.81 -12.56 -3.51
C THR A 2 -25.45 -11.17 -4.02
N ASN A 3 -26.44 -10.28 -4.20
CA ASN A 3 -26.20 -8.89 -4.57
C ASN A 3 -25.38 -8.14 -3.50
N SER A 4 -25.58 -8.45 -2.21
CA SER A 4 -24.79 -7.85 -1.11
C SER A 4 -23.33 -8.29 -1.15
N GLU A 5 -23.04 -9.55 -1.46
CA GLU A 5 -21.67 -10.04 -1.65
C GLU A 5 -20.99 -9.41 -2.86
N LEU A 6 -21.72 -9.21 -3.97
CA LEU A 6 -21.20 -8.51 -5.15
C LEU A 6 -20.83 -7.06 -4.81
N LEU A 7 -21.74 -6.36 -4.13
CA LEU A 7 -21.48 -4.96 -3.72
C LEU A 7 -20.30 -4.86 -2.75
N ALA A 8 -20.21 -5.76 -1.77
CA ALA A 8 -19.09 -5.79 -0.85
C ALA A 8 -17.74 -5.96 -1.58
N ARG A 9 -17.67 -6.90 -2.51
CA ARG A 9 -16.45 -7.14 -3.31
C ARG A 9 -16.08 -5.93 -4.17
N GLU A 10 -17.07 -5.24 -4.74
CA GLU A 10 -16.82 -4.05 -5.55
C GLU A 10 -16.37 -2.86 -4.67
N CYS A 11 -16.96 -2.66 -3.51
CA CYS A 11 -16.50 -1.67 -2.53
C CYS A 11 -15.06 -1.95 -2.08
N ILE A 12 -14.67 -3.21 -1.88
CA ILE A 12 -13.29 -3.59 -1.55
C ILE A 12 -12.35 -3.26 -2.70
N ARG A 13 -12.71 -3.59 -3.95
CA ARG A 13 -11.89 -3.22 -5.13
C ARG A 13 -11.73 -1.72 -5.27
N HIS A 14 -12.80 -0.95 -5.03
CA HIS A 14 -12.73 0.50 -5.01
C HIS A 14 -11.74 1.01 -3.95
N THR A 15 -11.76 0.46 -2.74
CA THR A 15 -10.81 0.80 -1.67
C THR A 15 -9.37 0.47 -2.05
N MET A 16 -9.12 -0.68 -2.70
CA MET A 16 -7.80 -1.05 -3.21
C MET A 16 -7.30 -0.07 -4.27
N ALA A 17 -8.17 0.29 -5.23
CA ALA A 17 -7.84 1.27 -6.28
C ALA A 17 -7.56 2.66 -5.68
N SER A 18 -8.37 3.10 -4.72
CA SER A 18 -8.19 4.39 -4.03
C SER A 18 -6.85 4.44 -3.27
N TYR A 19 -6.48 3.36 -2.58
CA TYR A 19 -5.16 3.24 -1.94
C TYR A 19 -4.03 3.47 -2.93
N THR A 20 -4.06 2.76 -4.06
CA THR A 20 -3.02 2.81 -5.10
C THR A 20 -2.94 4.19 -5.73
N MET A 21 -4.10 4.75 -6.13
CA MET A 21 -4.17 6.06 -6.78
C MET A 21 -3.68 7.19 -5.85
N ALA A 22 -4.05 7.14 -4.59
CA ALA A 22 -3.64 8.14 -3.60
C ALA A 22 -2.15 8.00 -3.23
N GLY A 23 -1.67 6.76 -3.04
CA GLY A 23 -0.28 6.46 -2.73
C GLY A 23 0.68 6.90 -3.84
N ASP A 24 0.38 6.54 -5.10
CA ASP A 24 1.20 6.91 -6.26
C ASP A 24 1.28 8.43 -6.50
N ARG A 25 0.36 9.20 -5.95
CA ARG A 25 0.29 10.66 -6.06
C ARG A 25 0.67 11.38 -4.77
N LEU A 26 1.00 10.63 -3.72
CA LEU A 26 1.28 11.15 -2.37
C LEU A 26 0.15 12.07 -1.85
N GLN A 27 -1.10 11.71 -2.14
CA GLN A 27 -2.30 12.40 -1.66
C GLN A 27 -2.63 11.88 -0.26
N THR A 28 -2.02 12.46 0.76
CA THR A 28 -2.01 11.96 2.13
C THR A 28 -3.41 11.74 2.70
N GLU A 29 -4.32 12.70 2.57
CA GLU A 29 -5.67 12.62 3.13
C GLU A 29 -6.49 11.51 2.47
N ASP A 30 -6.44 11.39 1.15
CA ASP A 30 -7.11 10.32 0.40
C ASP A 30 -6.50 8.96 0.73
N PHE A 31 -5.17 8.91 0.92
CA PHE A 31 -4.46 7.69 1.29
C PHE A 31 -4.88 7.17 2.65
N ILE A 32 -4.92 8.02 3.67
CA ILE A 32 -5.32 7.59 5.02
C ILE A 32 -6.82 7.30 5.14
N ALA A 33 -7.65 7.91 4.28
CA ALA A 33 -9.10 7.72 4.29
C ALA A 33 -9.54 6.30 3.95
N VAL A 34 -8.68 5.48 3.34
CA VAL A 34 -8.98 4.07 3.00
C VAL A 34 -8.69 3.10 4.14
N PHE A 35 -8.12 3.57 5.25
CA PHE A 35 -7.79 2.75 6.42
C PHE A 35 -8.81 2.92 7.54
N THR A 36 -8.96 1.89 8.39
CA THR A 36 -9.65 2.04 9.68
C THR A 36 -8.79 2.88 10.63
N GLU A 37 -9.39 3.44 11.68
CA GLU A 37 -8.69 4.29 12.68
C GLU A 37 -7.48 3.56 13.32
N ASP A 38 -7.67 2.29 13.63
CA ASP A 38 -6.73 1.37 14.27
C ASP A 38 -5.91 0.52 13.29
N ALA A 39 -5.92 0.87 11.99
CA ALA A 39 -5.31 0.04 10.94
C ALA A 39 -3.82 -0.21 11.18
N ILE A 40 -3.36 -1.34 10.67
CA ILE A 40 -1.93 -1.68 10.62
C ILE A 40 -1.48 -1.74 9.17
N LEU A 41 -0.39 -1.05 8.88
CA LEU A 41 0.33 -1.11 7.61
C LEU A 41 1.76 -1.59 7.89
N GLU A 42 2.14 -2.74 7.34
CA GLU A 42 3.45 -3.32 7.59
C GLU A 42 3.99 -4.09 6.38
N THR A 43 5.30 -4.32 6.39
CA THR A 43 5.96 -5.24 5.45
C THR A 43 5.98 -6.66 6.00
N GLU A 44 6.01 -7.65 5.10
CA GLU A 44 6.14 -9.06 5.43
C GLU A 44 7.23 -9.73 4.58
N GLY A 45 8.08 -10.54 5.21
CA GLY A 45 9.08 -11.34 4.51
C GLY A 45 10.21 -10.53 3.88
N VAL A 46 10.42 -9.30 4.32
CA VAL A 46 11.54 -8.45 3.87
C VAL A 46 12.67 -8.45 4.92
N PRO A 47 13.93 -8.16 4.53
CA PRO A 47 15.01 -7.96 5.49
C PRO A 47 14.66 -6.90 6.54
N GLU A 48 15.18 -7.03 7.77
CA GLU A 48 14.89 -6.11 8.88
C GLU A 48 15.14 -4.64 8.54
N ARG A 49 16.18 -4.35 7.76
CA ARG A 49 16.51 -2.99 7.30
C ARG A 49 15.42 -2.35 6.43
N ASP A 50 14.59 -3.17 5.76
CA ASP A 50 13.51 -2.75 4.86
C ASP A 50 12.13 -2.93 5.53
N ALA A 51 12.12 -3.48 6.75
CA ALA A 51 10.90 -3.74 7.49
C ALA A 51 10.34 -2.48 8.14
N PHE A 52 9.02 -2.34 8.07
CA PHE A 52 8.31 -1.31 8.82
C PHE A 52 6.98 -1.84 9.35
N ARG A 53 6.48 -1.18 10.40
CA ARG A 53 5.14 -1.39 10.93
C ARG A 53 4.58 -0.09 11.49
N HIS A 54 3.48 0.37 10.93
CA HIS A 54 2.77 1.57 11.34
C HIS A 54 1.39 1.17 11.86
N ALA A 55 1.10 1.50 13.11
CA ALA A 55 -0.16 1.18 13.77
C ALA A 55 -0.98 2.45 14.01
N GLY A 56 -2.20 2.45 13.51
CA GLY A 56 -3.14 3.56 13.55
C GLY A 56 -2.93 4.58 12.42
N ARG A 57 -4.02 5.26 12.03
CA ARG A 57 -3.98 6.31 11.00
C ARG A 57 -2.90 7.38 11.23
N PRO A 58 -2.65 7.89 12.45
CA PRO A 58 -1.60 8.89 12.66
C PRO A 58 -0.21 8.42 12.26
N ALA A 59 0.13 7.15 12.55
CA ALA A 59 1.42 6.59 12.18
C ALA A 59 1.54 6.39 10.65
N ILE A 60 0.45 5.96 9.99
CA ILE A 60 0.38 5.79 8.54
C ILE A 60 0.44 7.16 7.83
N HIS A 61 -0.25 8.17 8.37
CA HIS A 61 -0.18 9.55 7.89
C HIS A 61 1.26 10.09 7.92
N ASN A 62 1.95 9.92 9.05
CA ASN A 62 3.35 10.37 9.19
C ASN A 62 4.29 9.61 8.23
N TRP A 63 4.00 8.34 7.95
CA TRP A 63 4.78 7.54 7.01
C TRP A 63 4.63 8.05 5.57
N ILE A 64 3.40 8.27 5.07
CA ILE A 64 3.20 8.75 3.70
C ILE A 64 3.70 10.18 3.52
N ASN A 65 3.58 11.05 4.53
CA ASN A 65 4.10 12.40 4.47
C ASN A 65 5.63 12.44 4.38
N ARG A 66 6.35 11.51 5.00
CA ARG A 66 7.81 11.41 4.83
C ARG A 66 8.22 11.18 3.38
N TRP A 67 7.45 10.44 2.60
CA TRP A 67 7.69 10.28 1.17
C TRP A 67 7.44 11.55 0.37
N ARG A 68 6.47 12.35 0.80
CA ARG A 68 6.13 13.63 0.19
C ARG A 68 7.12 14.74 0.55
N GLU A 69 7.60 14.76 1.79
CA GLU A 69 8.40 15.83 2.37
C GLU A 69 9.91 15.50 2.36
N GLN A 70 10.33 14.47 1.62
CA GLN A 70 11.71 14.03 1.65
C GLN A 70 12.66 15.18 1.28
N PRO A 71 13.53 15.61 2.21
CA PRO A 71 14.52 16.63 1.90
C PRO A 71 15.51 16.05 0.88
N GLU A 72 16.00 16.91 0.01
CA GLU A 72 17.18 16.63 -0.79
C GLU A 72 18.34 16.28 0.15
N ALA A 73 18.79 15.04 0.15
CA ALA A 73 20.02 14.68 0.82
C ALA A 73 21.19 15.06 -0.12
N ASP A 74 22.02 16.00 0.30
CA ASP A 74 23.17 16.52 -0.47
C ASP A 74 22.77 17.10 -1.85
N GLY A 75 21.61 17.76 -1.95
CA GLY A 75 21.12 18.37 -3.19
C GLY A 75 20.65 17.38 -4.26
N LYS A 76 20.41 16.12 -3.88
CA LYS A 76 19.85 15.08 -4.76
C LYS A 76 18.59 14.50 -4.15
N PRO A 77 17.55 14.22 -4.97
CA PRO A 77 16.35 13.55 -4.48
C PRO A 77 16.72 12.20 -3.86
N VAL A 78 16.06 11.85 -2.75
CA VAL A 78 16.31 10.62 -1.99
C VAL A 78 15.98 9.37 -2.83
N HIS A 79 15.05 9.46 -3.76
CA HIS A 79 14.86 8.48 -4.81
C HIS A 79 14.98 9.14 -6.18
N GLN A 80 15.60 8.44 -7.12
CA GLN A 80 15.84 8.96 -8.47
C GLN A 80 14.68 8.72 -9.43
N ALA A 81 13.61 8.05 -8.99
CA ALA A 81 12.44 7.80 -9.82
C ALA A 81 11.58 9.07 -9.94
N SER A 82 11.26 9.49 -11.19
CA SER A 82 10.41 10.64 -11.46
C SER A 82 8.93 10.34 -11.23
N PHE A 83 8.56 9.07 -11.22
CA PHE A 83 7.21 8.59 -10.94
C PHE A 83 7.23 7.18 -10.38
N VAL A 84 6.14 6.79 -9.73
CA VAL A 84 5.80 5.40 -9.44
C VAL A 84 4.36 5.13 -9.86
N ARG A 85 4.10 3.93 -10.38
CA ARG A 85 2.75 3.46 -10.69
C ARG A 85 2.61 2.01 -10.27
N HIS A 86 1.73 1.78 -9.31
CA HIS A 86 1.39 0.43 -8.89
C HIS A 86 0.23 -0.10 -9.75
N HIS A 87 0.46 -1.23 -10.38
CA HIS A 87 -0.55 -1.96 -11.13
C HIS A 87 -1.04 -3.13 -10.30
N LEU A 88 -2.32 -3.13 -9.93
CA LEU A 88 -2.96 -4.26 -9.30
C LEU A 88 -3.43 -5.24 -10.38
N SER A 89 -3.17 -6.53 -10.17
CA SER A 89 -3.56 -7.57 -11.13
C SER A 89 -4.48 -8.61 -10.49
N THR A 90 -4.08 -9.87 -10.40
CA THR A 90 -4.89 -10.93 -9.82
C THR A 90 -5.26 -10.62 -8.37
N SER A 91 -6.56 -10.60 -8.08
CA SER A 91 -7.09 -10.34 -6.74
C SER A 91 -8.13 -11.38 -6.35
N LEU A 92 -7.89 -12.06 -5.24
CA LEU A 92 -8.84 -12.97 -4.61
C LEU A 92 -9.39 -12.30 -3.34
N ILE A 93 -10.70 -12.09 -3.30
CA ILE A 93 -11.41 -11.52 -2.15
C ILE A 93 -12.29 -12.59 -1.53
N GLU A 94 -12.15 -12.84 -0.25
CA GLU A 94 -12.92 -13.77 0.56
C GLU A 94 -13.70 -12.97 1.61
N LEU A 95 -15.03 -13.04 1.54
CA LEU A 95 -15.89 -12.49 2.58
C LEU A 95 -15.94 -13.52 3.72
N VAL A 96 -15.40 -13.15 4.88
CA VAL A 96 -15.38 -14.00 6.07
C VAL A 96 -16.73 -13.98 6.75
N ASP A 97 -17.33 -12.80 6.84
CA ASP A 97 -18.66 -12.52 7.36
C ASP A 97 -19.21 -11.21 6.77
N GLU A 98 -20.32 -10.68 7.32
CA GLU A 98 -20.93 -9.43 6.85
C GLU A 98 -20.11 -8.18 7.12
N GLN A 99 -19.09 -8.24 8.00
CA GLN A 99 -18.30 -7.11 8.46
C GLN A 99 -16.81 -7.25 8.15
N THR A 100 -16.37 -8.46 7.74
CA THR A 100 -14.95 -8.79 7.60
C THR A 100 -14.67 -9.49 6.28
N ALA A 101 -13.62 -9.08 5.60
CA ALA A 101 -13.13 -9.73 4.39
C ALA A 101 -11.60 -9.81 4.40
N LYS A 102 -11.08 -10.85 3.75
CA LYS A 102 -9.65 -10.99 3.44
C LYS A 102 -9.45 -10.82 1.95
N ALA A 103 -8.30 -10.29 1.57
CA ALA A 103 -7.90 -10.28 0.18
C ALA A 103 -6.41 -10.57 0.02
N ARG A 104 -6.10 -11.17 -1.15
CA ARG A 104 -4.74 -11.33 -1.64
C ARG A 104 -4.70 -10.74 -3.04
N THR A 105 -3.83 -9.75 -3.26
CA THR A 105 -3.77 -9.01 -4.52
C THR A 105 -2.33 -8.87 -4.96
N TYR A 106 -2.01 -9.34 -6.17
CA TYR A 106 -0.70 -9.11 -6.76
C TYR A 106 -0.59 -7.68 -7.27
N TRP A 107 0.59 -7.11 -7.08
CA TRP A 107 0.92 -5.77 -7.54
C TRP A 107 2.30 -5.73 -8.19
N THR A 108 2.46 -4.83 -9.14
CA THR A 108 3.74 -4.49 -9.77
C THR A 108 3.89 -2.98 -9.79
N ALA A 109 5.01 -2.46 -9.35
CA ALA A 109 5.35 -1.06 -9.47
C ALA A 109 6.21 -0.82 -10.71
N TYR A 110 5.89 0.22 -11.45
CA TYR A 110 6.67 0.73 -12.56
C TYR A 110 7.26 2.08 -12.17
N THR A 111 8.50 2.30 -12.56
CA THR A 111 9.21 3.57 -12.45
C THR A 111 9.89 3.90 -13.79
N ASP A 112 10.80 4.88 -13.81
CA ASP A 112 11.58 5.25 -15.02
C ASP A 112 12.36 4.09 -15.62
N ILE A 113 12.69 3.05 -14.83
CA ILE A 113 13.40 1.86 -15.31
C ILE A 113 12.48 0.77 -15.87
N GLY A 114 11.17 1.02 -15.94
CA GLY A 114 10.17 0.00 -16.29
C GLY A 114 9.67 -0.77 -15.05
N PRO A 115 9.51 -2.11 -15.11
CA PRO A 115 9.18 -2.90 -13.92
C PRO A 115 10.29 -2.76 -12.87
N ASP A 116 9.93 -2.21 -11.71
CA ASP A 116 10.87 -1.89 -10.64
C ASP A 116 10.84 -2.94 -9.53
N HIS A 117 9.66 -3.23 -9.00
CA HIS A 117 9.46 -4.23 -7.96
C HIS A 117 8.01 -4.75 -7.98
N CYS A 118 7.79 -5.93 -7.42
CA CYS A 118 6.47 -6.53 -7.35
C CYS A 118 6.28 -7.40 -6.12
N GLY A 119 5.04 -7.71 -5.82
CA GLY A 119 4.71 -8.54 -4.67
C GLY A 119 3.23 -8.80 -4.49
N CYS A 120 2.86 -9.01 -3.25
CA CYS A 120 1.50 -9.34 -2.86
C CYS A 120 1.05 -8.51 -1.65
N TYR A 121 -0.12 -7.90 -1.74
CA TYR A 121 -0.85 -7.37 -0.59
C TYR A 121 -1.65 -8.51 0.05
N LEU A 122 -1.51 -8.64 1.36
CA LEU A 122 -2.28 -9.54 2.20
C LEU A 122 -3.13 -8.67 3.13
N ASP A 123 -4.41 -8.57 2.82
CA ASP A 123 -5.29 -7.58 3.41
C ASP A 123 -6.35 -8.21 4.30
N LEU A 124 -6.66 -7.52 5.40
CA LEU A 124 -7.88 -7.65 6.17
C LEU A 124 -8.69 -6.36 5.99
N PHE A 125 -9.92 -6.49 5.51
CA PHE A 125 -10.88 -5.41 5.40
C PHE A 125 -11.93 -5.49 6.50
N ARG A 126 -12.37 -4.33 6.98
CA ARG A 126 -13.48 -4.19 7.92
C ARG A 126 -14.50 -3.21 7.36
N LYS A 127 -15.77 -3.59 7.45
CA LYS A 127 -16.87 -2.72 7.08
C LYS A 127 -17.07 -1.64 8.15
N THR A 128 -17.10 -0.39 7.72
CA THR A 128 -17.33 0.79 8.56
C THR A 128 -18.41 1.64 7.90
N GLY A 129 -19.62 1.59 8.44
CA GLY A 129 -20.80 2.14 7.78
C GLY A 129 -21.03 1.45 6.42
N ASN A 130 -21.07 2.22 5.35
CA ASN A 130 -21.24 1.70 3.98
C ASN A 130 -19.91 1.47 3.24
N ARG A 131 -18.76 1.63 3.92
CA ARG A 131 -17.43 1.50 3.33
C ARG A 131 -16.74 0.24 3.82
N TRP A 132 -15.93 -0.36 2.96
CA TRP A 132 -14.98 -1.38 3.33
C TRP A 132 -13.59 -0.77 3.39
N LEU A 133 -12.99 -0.72 4.57
CA LEU A 133 -11.71 -0.09 4.85
C LEU A 133 -10.64 -1.13 5.16
N ILE A 134 -9.39 -0.80 4.87
CA ILE A 134 -8.22 -1.63 5.21
C ILE A 134 -8.02 -1.54 6.72
N ALA A 135 -8.18 -2.67 7.41
CA ALA A 135 -7.88 -2.80 8.83
C ALA A 135 -6.46 -3.32 9.06
N HIS A 136 -5.94 -4.14 8.14
CA HIS A 136 -4.56 -4.59 8.17
C HIS A 136 -4.08 -4.83 6.75
N ARG A 137 -2.97 -4.25 6.36
CA ARG A 137 -2.27 -4.54 5.12
C ARG A 137 -0.85 -4.98 5.43
N ARG A 138 -0.49 -6.18 4.95
CA ARG A 138 0.87 -6.67 4.91
C ARG A 138 1.37 -6.62 3.47
N ILE A 139 2.46 -5.89 3.27
CA ILE A 139 3.10 -5.71 1.96
C ILE A 139 4.23 -6.73 1.86
N ARG A 140 4.01 -7.79 1.09
CA ARG A 140 5.07 -8.77 0.79
C ARG A 140 5.74 -8.39 -0.51
N LEU A 141 7.07 -8.30 -0.47
CA LEU A 141 7.90 -8.08 -1.65
C LEU A 141 8.34 -9.45 -2.19
N ASP A 142 8.01 -9.75 -3.44
CA ASP A 142 8.40 -11.02 -4.09
C ASP A 142 9.64 -10.85 -4.96
N TRP A 143 9.80 -9.68 -5.60
CA TRP A 143 10.94 -9.37 -6.44
C TRP A 143 11.20 -7.88 -6.53
N ARG A 144 12.46 -7.51 -6.74
CA ARG A 144 12.94 -6.14 -6.98
C ARG A 144 14.03 -6.14 -8.04
N SER A 145 13.99 -5.19 -8.97
CA SER A 145 15.07 -4.94 -9.92
C SER A 145 16.38 -4.60 -9.19
N PRO A 146 17.54 -5.12 -9.62
CA PRO A 146 18.83 -4.67 -9.12
C PRO A 146 19.07 -3.15 -9.32
N ASP A 147 18.44 -2.57 -10.33
CA ASP A 147 18.56 -1.14 -10.67
C ASP A 147 17.52 -0.27 -9.93
N SER A 148 16.68 -0.86 -9.06
CA SER A 148 15.68 -0.11 -8.30
C SER A 148 16.32 0.89 -7.35
N THR A 149 15.85 2.14 -7.40
CA THR A 149 16.25 3.21 -6.50
C THR A 149 15.27 3.42 -5.34
N MET A 150 14.08 2.77 -5.39
CA MET A 150 12.99 3.01 -4.45
C MET A 150 13.31 2.60 -3.00
N PHE A 151 14.18 1.60 -2.79
CA PHE A 151 14.51 1.07 -1.47
C PHE A 151 15.86 1.54 -0.92
N THR A 152 16.74 2.11 -1.75
CA THR A 152 18.03 2.64 -1.30
C THR A 152 17.88 3.88 -0.43
N ALA A 153 16.79 4.60 -0.56
CA ALA A 153 16.47 5.78 0.24
C ALA A 153 16.19 5.45 1.72
N ILE A 154 15.59 4.27 2.00
CA ILE A 154 15.27 3.84 3.36
C ILE A 154 16.53 3.43 4.13
N ALA A 155 17.54 2.90 3.44
CA ALA A 155 18.80 2.47 4.04
C ALA A 155 19.76 3.61 4.41
N ARG A 156 19.54 4.83 3.90
CA ARG A 156 20.43 5.99 4.12
C ARG A 156 19.99 6.94 5.25
N THR A 157 18.84 6.71 5.85
CA THR A 157 18.28 7.54 6.95
C THR A 157 18.55 6.96 8.34
N ARG A 158 19.73 6.35 8.55
CA ARG A 158 20.25 6.03 9.88
C ARG A 158 21.42 6.93 10.24
#